data_09c01071e418023c5a36e42b08c21092
#
_entry.id   09c01071e418023c5a36e42b08c21092
#
_cell.length_a   1.000
_cell.length_b   1.000
_cell.length_c   1.000
_cell.angle_alpha   90.00
_cell.angle_beta   90.00
_cell.angle_gamma   90.00
#
_symmetry.space_group_name_H-M   'P 1'
#
loop_
_entity.id
_entity.type
_entity.pdbx_description
1 polymer ?
#
loop_
_entity_poly.entity_id
_entity_poly.type
_entity_poly.pdbx_seq_one_letter_code
_entity_poly.pdbx_strand_id
1 'polypeptide(L)'
;MDSVERLLRDLVAIDSVNPTLVPGAAGEAAVARRIVQQLEAIGLTVEVQEVAPGRPNVVGTLAGRAPGRSLMLCGHIDTVGVAGMATPFEPVVRDGRMYGRGSQDMKSGVAAMIDAVRVVAEGGGLDAGRVVVACVVDEEHSSIGADALVTRWRADAGIVTEPTDLDVAVCHKGFAWSEVVTTGRAAHGSRPADGIDAIVHMGRVLAALGDLDRQLQAGARHARLGAASLHASTISGGRELSSYPDRCVLQVERRTIPGEPETVLGAEIAAILARLAAADPAFTATTTSLFTRPPYEIEASHALPALLGAAARAAGCRASTIGMSFWTDAAVLAGAGIPSLLFGPTGGGLHSVEEWVDLTSVRQCRDALAATVRAWCR
;
A
#
# COMPACT_ATOMS: atom_id res chain seq x y z
N MET A 1 0.52 6.62 30.46
CA MET A 1 0.58 6.24 29.04
C MET A 1 -0.78 5.64 28.69
N ASP A 2 -1.40 6.15 27.64
CA ASP A 2 -2.69 5.66 27.10
C ASP A 2 -2.57 4.20 26.64
N SER A 3 -3.68 3.47 26.55
CA SER A 3 -3.70 2.06 26.11
C SER A 3 -3.20 1.90 24.69
N VAL A 4 -3.64 2.79 23.79
CA VAL A 4 -3.20 2.77 22.40
C VAL A 4 -1.70 3.03 22.23
N GLU A 5 -1.15 3.91 23.08
CA GLU A 5 0.30 4.20 23.06
C GLU A 5 1.14 3.02 23.58
N ARG A 6 0.65 2.29 24.59
CA ARG A 6 1.29 1.06 25.06
C ARG A 6 1.29 -0.01 23.99
N LEU A 7 0.14 -0.23 23.35
CA LEU A 7 0.03 -1.20 22.27
C LEU A 7 0.94 -0.82 21.08
N LEU A 8 0.93 0.45 20.67
CA LEU A 8 1.82 0.92 19.60
C LEU A 8 3.29 0.67 19.94
N ARG A 9 3.71 1.00 21.16
CA ARG A 9 5.08 0.74 21.63
C ARG A 9 5.44 -0.74 21.54
N ASP A 10 4.54 -1.63 21.97
CA ASP A 10 4.77 -3.07 21.91
C ASP A 10 4.91 -3.55 20.46
N LEU A 11 4.08 -3.02 19.53
CA LEU A 11 4.13 -3.39 18.12
C LEU A 11 5.41 -2.88 17.44
N VAL A 12 5.81 -1.63 17.69
CA VAL A 12 7.02 -1.04 17.11
C VAL A 12 8.29 -1.75 17.64
N ALA A 13 8.28 -2.21 18.88
CA ALA A 13 9.40 -2.96 19.47
C ALA A 13 9.62 -4.35 18.85
N ILE A 14 8.71 -4.83 18.03
CA ILE A 14 8.81 -6.13 17.36
C ILE A 14 9.27 -5.92 15.92
N ASP A 15 10.39 -6.54 15.55
CA ASP A 15 10.84 -6.61 14.16
C ASP A 15 9.82 -7.40 13.32
N SER A 16 9.27 -6.77 12.28
CA SER A 16 8.38 -7.36 11.28
C SER A 16 8.75 -6.94 9.86
N VAL A 17 10.05 -6.74 9.63
CA VAL A 17 10.55 -6.42 8.28
C VAL A 17 10.15 -7.52 7.30
N ASN A 18 9.57 -7.10 6.17
CA ASN A 18 9.07 -7.98 5.13
C ASN A 18 10.19 -8.81 4.51
N PRO A 19 10.14 -10.16 4.62
CA PRO A 19 11.22 -11.04 4.14
C PRO A 19 11.31 -11.12 2.62
N THR A 20 10.28 -10.68 1.90
CA THR A 20 10.32 -10.59 0.43
C THR A 20 11.13 -9.36 -0.01
N LEU A 21 11.04 -8.25 0.72
CA LEU A 21 11.85 -7.05 0.49
C LEU A 21 13.28 -7.21 0.97
N VAL A 22 13.47 -7.84 2.13
CA VAL A 22 14.77 -8.03 2.76
C VAL A 22 14.98 -9.52 3.04
N PRO A 23 15.68 -10.27 2.17
CA PRO A 23 15.92 -11.69 2.36
C PRO A 23 16.53 -12.01 3.73
N GLY A 24 15.91 -12.93 4.47
CA GLY A 24 16.33 -13.31 5.82
C GLY A 24 15.82 -12.41 6.95
N ALA A 25 14.96 -11.41 6.66
CA ALA A 25 14.30 -10.60 7.68
C ALA A 25 13.34 -11.42 8.54
N ALA A 26 12.95 -10.85 9.70
CA ALA A 26 12.19 -11.56 10.75
C ALA A 26 10.78 -11.97 10.33
N GLY A 27 10.15 -11.24 9.42
CA GLY A 27 8.77 -11.46 9.00
C GLY A 27 7.75 -11.18 10.10
N GLU A 28 6.50 -11.47 9.83
CA GLU A 28 5.36 -10.98 10.60
C GLU A 28 4.93 -11.88 11.77
N ALA A 29 5.48 -13.10 11.89
CA ALA A 29 5.01 -14.09 12.87
C ALA A 29 5.04 -13.60 14.33
N ALA A 30 6.04 -12.82 14.71
CA ALA A 30 6.18 -12.34 16.10
C ALA A 30 5.15 -11.25 16.42
N VAL A 31 4.97 -10.27 15.54
CA VAL A 31 3.98 -9.21 15.71
C VAL A 31 2.55 -9.78 15.63
N ALA A 32 2.30 -10.75 14.75
CA ALA A 32 1.03 -11.45 14.67
C ALA A 32 0.65 -12.13 16.00
N ARG A 33 1.59 -12.84 16.64
CA ARG A 33 1.36 -13.43 17.99
C ARG A 33 1.00 -12.38 19.04
N ARG A 34 1.67 -11.23 19.03
CA ARG A 34 1.35 -10.13 19.98
C ARG A 34 -0.06 -9.58 19.73
N ILE A 35 -0.46 -9.49 18.46
CA ILE A 35 -1.81 -9.03 18.07
C ILE A 35 -2.88 -10.05 18.50
N VAL A 36 -2.67 -11.36 18.29
CA VAL A 36 -3.57 -12.42 18.77
C VAL A 36 -3.83 -12.26 20.27
N GLN A 37 -2.78 -12.16 21.08
CA GLN A 37 -2.90 -11.95 22.54
C GLN A 37 -3.73 -10.72 22.89
N GLN A 38 -3.55 -9.63 22.13
CA GLN A 38 -4.28 -8.38 22.39
C GLN A 38 -5.77 -8.51 22.03
N LEU A 39 -6.09 -9.13 20.89
CA LEU A 39 -7.47 -9.31 20.46
C LEU A 39 -8.24 -10.29 21.35
N GLU A 40 -7.59 -11.38 21.80
CA GLU A 40 -8.16 -12.32 22.75
C GLU A 40 -8.41 -11.66 24.11
N ALA A 41 -7.49 -10.83 24.59
CA ALA A 41 -7.65 -10.09 25.85
C ALA A 41 -8.81 -9.08 25.83
N ILE A 42 -9.15 -8.56 24.65
CA ILE A 42 -10.34 -7.71 24.44
C ILE A 42 -11.64 -8.54 24.39
N GLY A 43 -11.54 -9.85 24.19
CA GLY A 43 -12.68 -10.76 24.06
C GLY A 43 -13.21 -10.96 22.65
N LEU A 44 -12.39 -10.70 21.62
CA LEU A 44 -12.75 -11.01 20.24
C LEU A 44 -12.59 -12.51 19.94
N THR A 45 -13.41 -13.01 19.01
CA THR A 45 -13.13 -14.30 18.36
C THR A 45 -11.99 -14.09 17.38
N VAL A 46 -10.87 -14.81 17.56
CA VAL A 46 -9.65 -14.64 16.77
C VAL A 46 -9.42 -15.84 15.87
N GLU A 47 -9.12 -15.58 14.61
CA GLU A 47 -8.67 -16.56 13.62
C GLU A 47 -7.31 -16.15 13.07
N VAL A 48 -6.41 -17.13 12.91
CA VAL A 48 -5.10 -16.97 12.28
C VAL A 48 -5.14 -17.66 10.92
N GLN A 49 -4.83 -16.91 9.88
CA GLN A 49 -4.78 -17.43 8.51
C GLN A 49 -3.32 -17.45 8.04
N GLU A 50 -2.72 -18.63 7.98
CA GLU A 50 -1.39 -18.78 7.38
C GLU A 50 -1.49 -18.49 5.88
N VAL A 51 -0.81 -17.44 5.43
CA VAL A 51 -0.80 -16.99 4.03
C VAL A 51 0.38 -17.58 3.28
N ALA A 52 1.53 -17.57 3.92
CA ALA A 52 2.76 -18.21 3.47
C ALA A 52 3.51 -18.71 4.73
N PRO A 53 4.49 -19.60 4.62
CA PRO A 53 5.19 -20.13 5.78
C PRO A 53 5.73 -19.04 6.71
N GLY A 54 5.22 -18.98 7.95
CA GLY A 54 5.60 -17.97 8.94
C GLY A 54 5.04 -16.57 8.70
N ARG A 55 4.08 -16.42 7.79
CA ARG A 55 3.46 -15.13 7.45
C ARG A 55 1.92 -15.18 7.64
N PRO A 56 1.43 -15.13 8.86
CA PRO A 56 0.00 -15.23 9.14
C PRO A 56 -0.72 -13.88 9.14
N ASN A 57 -1.89 -13.82 8.51
CA ASN A 57 -2.90 -12.81 8.86
C ASN A 57 -3.52 -13.12 10.22
N VAL A 58 -3.94 -12.09 10.93
CA VAL A 58 -4.72 -12.21 12.17
C VAL A 58 -6.05 -11.48 12.00
N VAL A 59 -7.14 -12.19 12.21
CA VAL A 59 -8.49 -11.62 12.07
C VAL A 59 -9.26 -11.79 13.38
N GLY A 60 -9.66 -10.67 13.98
CA GLY A 60 -10.50 -10.64 15.18
C GLY A 60 -11.91 -10.16 14.85
N THR A 61 -12.92 -10.78 15.44
CA THR A 61 -14.32 -10.39 15.25
C THR A 61 -15.01 -10.08 16.58
N LEU A 62 -15.63 -8.91 16.69
CA LEU A 62 -16.55 -8.55 17.75
C LEU A 62 -17.98 -8.52 17.16
N ALA A 63 -18.81 -9.47 17.56
CA ALA A 63 -20.21 -9.54 17.15
C ALA A 63 -21.11 -8.69 18.05
N GLY A 64 -22.12 -8.07 17.45
CA GLY A 64 -23.20 -7.41 18.15
C GLY A 64 -24.27 -8.41 18.64
N ARG A 65 -25.20 -7.90 19.43
CA ARG A 65 -26.29 -8.68 20.04
C ARG A 65 -27.38 -9.10 19.02
N ALA A 66 -27.47 -8.39 17.90
CA ALA A 66 -28.44 -8.63 16.84
C ALA A 66 -27.76 -8.57 15.45
N PRO A 67 -28.37 -9.14 14.40
CA PRO A 67 -27.93 -8.92 13.02
C PRO A 67 -27.91 -7.43 12.67
N GLY A 68 -26.98 -7.02 11.82
CA GLY A 68 -26.81 -5.65 11.36
C GLY A 68 -25.63 -5.52 10.41
N ARG A 69 -25.25 -4.28 10.07
CA ARG A 69 -24.13 -4.02 9.17
C ARG A 69 -22.79 -4.40 9.78
N SER A 70 -21.88 -4.79 8.93
CA SER A 70 -20.49 -5.12 9.29
C SER A 70 -19.50 -4.06 8.82
N LEU A 71 -18.47 -3.80 9.63
CA LEU A 71 -17.36 -2.93 9.28
C LEU A 71 -16.04 -3.70 9.42
N MET A 72 -15.19 -3.64 8.42
CA MET A 72 -13.82 -4.15 8.50
C MET A 72 -12.86 -2.98 8.77
N LEU A 73 -12.02 -3.12 9.80
CA LEU A 73 -10.84 -2.30 10.02
C LEU A 73 -9.65 -3.12 9.59
N CYS A 74 -8.87 -2.64 8.64
CA CYS A 74 -7.75 -3.37 8.03
C CYS A 74 -6.46 -2.57 8.15
N GLY A 75 -5.35 -3.27 8.37
CA GLY A 75 -4.02 -2.69 8.35
C GLY A 75 -2.94 -3.74 8.23
N HIS A 76 -1.85 -3.39 7.56
CA HIS A 76 -0.71 -4.29 7.40
C HIS A 76 0.19 -4.27 8.65
N ILE A 77 0.91 -5.39 8.85
CA ILE A 77 1.77 -5.61 10.01
C ILE A 77 3.24 -5.84 9.66
N ASP A 78 3.54 -5.96 8.38
CA ASP A 78 4.91 -5.91 7.86
C ASP A 78 5.43 -4.47 7.80
N THR A 79 6.73 -4.34 7.61
CA THR A 79 7.41 -3.04 7.41
C THR A 79 8.49 -3.18 6.34
N VAL A 80 8.88 -2.07 5.74
CA VAL A 80 10.09 -2.00 4.91
C VAL A 80 11.36 -2.21 5.74
N GLY A 81 12.50 -2.32 5.05
CA GLY A 81 13.82 -2.50 5.66
C GLY A 81 14.26 -1.33 6.55
N VAL A 82 15.28 -1.59 7.37
CA VAL A 82 15.79 -0.67 8.40
C VAL A 82 17.21 -0.16 8.11
N ALA A 83 17.67 -0.28 6.88
CA ALA A 83 19.02 0.15 6.50
C ALA A 83 19.24 1.64 6.85
N GLY A 84 20.33 1.92 7.59
CA GLY A 84 20.66 3.26 8.04
C GLY A 84 19.97 3.73 9.33
N MET A 85 19.02 2.98 9.89
CA MET A 85 18.43 3.28 11.19
C MET A 85 19.29 2.75 12.34
N ALA A 86 19.53 3.56 13.37
CA ALA A 86 20.37 3.15 14.50
C ALA A 86 19.64 2.19 15.46
N THR A 87 18.40 2.47 15.81
CA THR A 87 17.60 1.69 16.78
C THR A 87 16.15 1.56 16.31
N PRO A 88 15.92 0.83 15.17
CA PRO A 88 14.62 0.81 14.50
C PRO A 88 13.48 0.24 15.36
N PHE A 89 13.79 -0.66 16.29
CA PHE A 89 12.83 -1.36 17.13
C PHE A 89 12.94 -1.00 18.63
N GLU A 90 13.58 0.14 18.92
CA GLU A 90 13.59 0.74 20.27
C GLU A 90 12.68 1.98 20.27
N PRO A 91 11.36 1.84 20.50
CA PRO A 91 10.42 2.95 20.38
C PRO A 91 10.73 4.04 21.41
N VAL A 92 11.17 5.20 20.95
CA VAL A 92 11.49 6.36 21.78
C VAL A 92 10.41 7.41 21.64
N VAL A 93 9.93 7.94 22.76
CA VAL A 93 8.97 9.06 22.78
C VAL A 93 9.72 10.36 23.08
N ARG A 94 9.61 11.33 22.17
CA ARG A 94 10.13 12.69 22.31
C ARG A 94 9.11 13.69 21.78
N ASP A 95 8.83 14.73 22.52
CA ASP A 95 7.95 15.84 22.13
C ASP A 95 6.57 15.39 21.60
N GLY A 96 5.97 14.38 22.24
CA GLY A 96 4.67 13.83 21.85
C GLY A 96 4.69 12.92 20.63
N ARG A 97 5.88 12.59 20.09
CA ARG A 97 6.08 11.69 18.94
C ARG A 97 6.73 10.39 19.36
N MET A 98 6.30 9.29 18.78
CA MET A 98 6.99 8.00 18.91
C MET A 98 7.80 7.72 17.65
N TYR A 99 9.09 7.44 17.83
CA TYR A 99 10.05 7.12 16.77
C TYR A 99 10.31 5.62 16.74
N GLY A 100 10.46 5.07 15.53
CA GLY A 100 10.78 3.66 15.26
C GLY A 100 10.20 3.20 13.94
N ARG A 101 10.74 2.13 13.34
CA ARG A 101 10.22 1.57 12.09
C ARG A 101 8.81 1.02 12.28
N GLY A 102 7.91 1.38 11.36
CA GLY A 102 6.49 1.04 11.42
C GLY A 102 5.68 1.93 12.37
N SER A 103 6.31 2.96 13.00
CA SER A 103 5.57 3.86 13.89
C SER A 103 4.52 4.68 13.14
N GLN A 104 4.79 5.08 11.91
CA GLN A 104 3.83 5.71 11.00
C GLN A 104 3.19 4.70 10.07
N ASP A 105 3.99 3.85 9.42
CA ASP A 105 3.60 2.93 8.36
C ASP A 105 3.72 1.46 8.81
N MET A 106 2.59 0.81 9.23
CA MET A 106 1.35 1.48 9.68
C MET A 106 0.91 0.92 11.05
N LYS A 107 1.89 0.53 11.92
CA LYS A 107 1.57 -0.03 13.25
C LYS A 107 0.78 0.95 14.15
N SER A 108 0.86 2.27 13.91
CA SER A 108 0.03 3.24 14.61
C SER A 108 -1.45 3.13 14.22
N GLY A 109 -1.73 2.92 12.95
CA GLY A 109 -3.08 2.62 12.46
C GLY A 109 -3.59 1.30 13.01
N VAL A 110 -2.73 0.25 13.01
CA VAL A 110 -3.05 -1.05 13.60
C VAL A 110 -3.35 -0.94 15.10
N ALA A 111 -2.54 -0.21 15.85
CA ALA A 111 -2.78 0.03 17.26
C ALA A 111 -4.09 0.80 17.50
N ALA A 112 -4.36 1.83 16.67
CA ALA A 112 -5.58 2.63 16.77
C ALA A 112 -6.84 1.81 16.49
N MET A 113 -6.85 0.96 15.45
CA MET A 113 -8.03 0.12 15.13
C MET A 113 -8.29 -0.95 16.20
N ILE A 114 -7.25 -1.59 16.73
CA ILE A 114 -7.39 -2.59 17.80
C ILE A 114 -7.92 -1.93 19.07
N ASP A 115 -7.34 -0.80 19.49
CA ASP A 115 -7.76 -0.09 20.69
C ASP A 115 -9.15 0.56 20.54
N ALA A 116 -9.55 0.96 19.32
CA ALA A 116 -10.91 1.41 19.04
C ALA A 116 -11.94 0.32 19.32
N VAL A 117 -11.66 -0.94 18.91
CA VAL A 117 -12.54 -2.06 19.18
C VAL A 117 -12.54 -2.43 20.68
N ARG A 118 -11.40 -2.29 21.39
CA ARG A 118 -11.38 -2.40 22.85
C ARG A 118 -12.32 -1.38 23.51
N VAL A 119 -12.24 -0.10 23.12
CA VAL A 119 -13.14 0.97 23.63
C VAL A 119 -14.62 0.64 23.36
N VAL A 120 -14.93 0.04 22.21
CA VAL A 120 -16.29 -0.41 21.89
C VAL A 120 -16.70 -1.56 22.81
N ALA A 121 -15.86 -2.59 22.97
CA ALA A 121 -16.15 -3.78 23.77
C ALA A 121 -16.36 -3.42 25.27
N GLU A 122 -15.45 -2.66 25.86
CA GLU A 122 -15.53 -2.21 27.25
C GLU A 122 -16.70 -1.23 27.50
N GLY A 123 -17.11 -0.48 26.48
CA GLY A 123 -18.22 0.45 26.52
C GLY A 123 -19.60 -0.21 26.32
N GLY A 124 -19.71 -1.52 26.46
CA GLY A 124 -20.96 -2.29 26.38
C GLY A 124 -21.12 -3.08 25.08
N GLY A 125 -20.13 -3.10 24.18
CA GLY A 125 -20.15 -3.83 22.92
C GLY A 125 -20.98 -3.16 21.83
N LEU A 126 -21.47 -3.96 20.88
CA LEU A 126 -22.33 -3.56 19.78
C LEU A 126 -23.75 -4.05 20.01
N ASP A 127 -24.75 -3.21 19.72
CA ASP A 127 -26.15 -3.61 19.77
C ASP A 127 -26.53 -4.51 18.59
N ALA A 128 -25.95 -4.23 17.41
CA ALA A 128 -26.17 -5.05 16.23
C ALA A 128 -24.93 -5.06 15.32
N GLY A 129 -24.94 -5.92 14.31
CA GLY A 129 -23.88 -6.03 13.31
C GLY A 129 -22.60 -6.65 13.87
N ARG A 130 -21.47 -6.33 13.26
CA ARG A 130 -20.17 -6.80 13.72
C ARG A 130 -19.04 -5.89 13.24
N VAL A 131 -17.94 -5.83 13.99
CA VAL A 131 -16.68 -5.29 13.50
C VAL A 131 -15.66 -6.42 13.32
N VAL A 132 -14.93 -6.36 12.21
CA VAL A 132 -13.83 -7.27 11.87
C VAL A 132 -12.54 -6.44 11.91
N VAL A 133 -11.57 -6.87 12.70
CA VAL A 133 -10.21 -6.32 12.74
C VAL A 133 -9.32 -7.26 11.95
N ALA A 134 -8.79 -6.82 10.82
CA ALA A 134 -7.94 -7.60 9.93
C ALA A 134 -6.52 -7.02 9.92
N CYS A 135 -5.57 -7.79 10.44
CA CYS A 135 -4.15 -7.47 10.41
C CYS A 135 -3.50 -8.37 9.35
N VAL A 136 -3.04 -7.78 8.26
CA VAL A 136 -2.59 -8.50 7.06
C VAL A 136 -1.09 -8.39 6.86
N VAL A 137 -0.51 -9.34 6.12
CA VAL A 137 0.91 -9.42 5.79
C VAL A 137 1.19 -8.93 4.38
N ASP A 138 2.44 -8.50 4.11
CA ASP A 138 2.99 -8.30 2.76
C ASP A 138 2.42 -7.12 1.96
N GLU A 139 1.85 -6.12 2.61
CA GLU A 139 1.36 -4.92 1.90
C GLU A 139 2.50 -4.20 1.20
N GLU A 140 3.63 -4.07 1.87
CA GLU A 140 4.84 -3.38 1.44
C GLU A 140 5.52 -4.00 0.19
N HIS A 141 5.04 -5.16 -0.27
CA HIS A 141 5.57 -5.82 -1.49
C HIS A 141 4.46 -6.19 -2.48
N SER A 142 3.61 -7.15 -2.17
CA SER A 142 2.64 -7.68 -3.14
C SER A 142 1.24 -7.95 -2.57
N SER A 143 1.01 -7.66 -1.28
CA SER A 143 -0.29 -7.74 -0.61
C SER A 143 -0.93 -9.13 -0.63
N ILE A 144 -0.13 -10.20 -0.56
CA ILE A 144 -0.66 -11.57 -0.51
C ILE A 144 -1.60 -11.77 0.69
N GLY A 145 -1.40 -11.00 1.77
CA GLY A 145 -2.25 -11.02 2.96
C GLY A 145 -3.67 -10.54 2.67
N ALA A 146 -3.82 -9.40 2.04
CA ALA A 146 -5.12 -8.87 1.67
C ALA A 146 -5.81 -9.75 0.61
N ASP A 147 -5.06 -10.26 -0.37
CA ASP A 147 -5.59 -11.21 -1.36
C ASP A 147 -6.14 -12.48 -0.67
N ALA A 148 -5.42 -13.03 0.31
CA ALA A 148 -5.87 -14.18 1.08
C ALA A 148 -7.07 -13.83 2.00
N LEU A 149 -7.05 -12.66 2.65
CA LEU A 149 -8.12 -12.19 3.52
C LEU A 149 -9.46 -12.20 2.80
N VAL A 150 -9.53 -11.61 1.61
CA VAL A 150 -10.78 -11.48 0.84
C VAL A 150 -11.29 -12.78 0.26
N THR A 151 -10.59 -13.90 0.38
CA THR A 151 -11.14 -15.22 0.04
C THR A 151 -12.11 -15.75 1.09
N ARG A 152 -11.97 -15.31 2.37
CA ARG A 152 -12.72 -15.85 3.51
C ARG A 152 -13.62 -14.84 4.20
N TRP A 153 -13.21 -13.58 4.29
CA TRP A 153 -13.94 -12.55 5.05
C TRP A 153 -14.63 -11.54 4.14
N ARG A 154 -15.80 -11.09 4.59
CA ARG A 154 -16.60 -10.05 3.95
C ARG A 154 -17.13 -9.08 4.99
N ALA A 155 -17.30 -7.83 4.57
CA ALA A 155 -17.96 -6.79 5.34
C ALA A 155 -18.73 -5.86 4.39
N ASP A 156 -19.69 -5.11 4.93
CA ASP A 156 -20.47 -4.15 4.14
C ASP A 156 -19.68 -2.89 3.79
N ALA A 157 -18.61 -2.61 4.54
CA ALA A 157 -17.65 -1.55 4.26
C ALA A 157 -16.31 -1.81 4.98
N GLY A 158 -15.23 -1.10 4.55
CA GLY A 158 -13.91 -1.19 5.13
C GLY A 158 -13.25 0.17 5.40
N ILE A 159 -12.36 0.20 6.39
CA ILE A 159 -11.43 1.31 6.64
C ILE A 159 -10.03 0.71 6.73
N VAL A 160 -9.14 1.13 5.83
CA VAL A 160 -7.71 0.80 5.90
C VAL A 160 -7.00 1.90 6.67
N THR A 161 -6.28 1.53 7.73
CA THR A 161 -5.77 2.51 8.70
C THR A 161 -4.38 3.06 8.35
N GLU A 162 -4.15 3.27 7.04
CA GLU A 162 -2.96 3.95 6.49
C GLU A 162 -2.83 5.40 6.95
N PRO A 163 -1.60 5.94 7.03
CA PRO A 163 -1.38 7.32 7.46
C PRO A 163 -1.97 8.32 6.47
N THR A 164 -3.00 9.04 6.88
CA THR A 164 -3.72 10.04 6.08
C THR A 164 -3.75 11.42 6.73
N ASP A 165 -2.93 11.64 7.76
CA ASP A 165 -2.96 12.87 8.57
C ASP A 165 -4.33 13.17 9.18
N LEU A 166 -5.10 12.12 9.52
CA LEU A 166 -6.49 12.20 10.04
C LEU A 166 -7.48 12.83 9.04
N ASP A 167 -7.13 12.88 7.78
CA ASP A 167 -8.05 13.21 6.68
C ASP A 167 -8.71 11.93 6.13
N VAL A 168 -9.90 12.04 5.58
CA VAL A 168 -10.67 10.92 5.02
C VAL A 168 -10.27 10.73 3.56
N ALA A 169 -9.42 9.75 3.27
CA ALA A 169 -9.00 9.47 1.91
C ALA A 169 -9.98 8.52 1.22
N VAL A 170 -10.61 9.01 0.17
CA VAL A 170 -11.68 8.31 -0.56
C VAL A 170 -11.20 7.66 -1.86
N CYS A 171 -9.97 7.89 -2.25
CA CYS A 171 -9.36 7.31 -3.45
C CYS A 171 -7.84 7.27 -3.33
N HIS A 172 -7.21 6.38 -4.09
CA HIS A 172 -5.76 6.31 -4.23
C HIS A 172 -5.35 5.90 -5.65
N LYS A 173 -4.08 6.19 -6.01
CA LYS A 173 -3.51 5.75 -7.28
C LYS A 173 -3.27 4.25 -7.26
N GLY A 174 -3.30 3.65 -8.46
CA GLY A 174 -2.77 2.33 -8.72
C GLY A 174 -1.35 2.42 -9.28
N PHE A 175 -0.76 1.25 -9.56
CA PHE A 175 0.51 1.18 -10.25
C PHE A 175 0.60 -0.05 -11.15
N ALA A 176 1.45 0.04 -12.16
CA ALA A 176 1.79 -1.06 -13.05
C ALA A 176 3.30 -1.04 -13.31
N TRP A 177 3.92 -2.23 -13.26
CA TRP A 177 5.32 -2.44 -13.58
C TRP A 177 5.46 -3.27 -14.85
N SER A 178 6.35 -2.86 -15.71
CA SER A 178 6.69 -3.60 -16.93
C SER A 178 8.19 -3.63 -17.16
N GLU A 179 8.65 -4.71 -17.78
CA GLU A 179 10.00 -4.83 -18.29
C GLU A 179 9.99 -4.65 -19.81
N VAL A 180 10.92 -3.90 -20.33
CA VAL A 180 11.20 -3.76 -21.76
C VAL A 180 12.59 -4.27 -22.03
N VAL A 181 12.73 -5.15 -23.01
CA VAL A 181 14.02 -5.69 -23.46
C VAL A 181 14.23 -5.30 -24.91
N THR A 182 15.30 -4.56 -25.20
CA THR A 182 15.79 -4.35 -26.55
C THR A 182 16.87 -5.38 -26.89
N THR A 183 16.78 -5.93 -28.09
CA THR A 183 17.72 -6.92 -28.59
C THR A 183 18.57 -6.31 -29.73
N GLY A 184 19.86 -6.53 -29.68
CA GLY A 184 20.82 -6.15 -30.70
C GLY A 184 21.59 -7.35 -31.23
N ARG A 185 22.76 -7.08 -31.76
CA ARG A 185 23.71 -8.10 -32.23
C ARG A 185 25.12 -7.72 -31.81
N ALA A 186 25.75 -8.59 -31.00
CA ALA A 186 27.12 -8.39 -30.55
C ALA A 186 28.10 -8.41 -31.73
N ALA A 187 29.01 -7.48 -31.71
CA ALA A 187 30.14 -7.41 -32.65
C ALA A 187 31.31 -6.64 -32.03
N HIS A 188 32.51 -6.80 -32.58
CA HIS A 188 33.64 -6.00 -32.18
C HIS A 188 33.38 -4.52 -32.47
N GLY A 189 33.73 -3.62 -31.55
CA GLY A 189 33.44 -2.18 -31.65
C GLY A 189 33.96 -1.50 -32.94
N SER A 190 35.01 -2.06 -33.55
CA SER A 190 35.53 -1.58 -34.85
C SER A 190 34.75 -2.07 -36.08
N ARG A 191 33.73 -2.89 -35.89
CA ARG A 191 32.94 -3.47 -37.00
C ARG A 191 31.46 -3.03 -36.94
N PRO A 192 31.16 -1.77 -37.21
CA PRO A 192 29.80 -1.22 -37.08
C PRO A 192 28.78 -1.89 -38.01
N ALA A 193 29.22 -2.45 -39.17
CA ALA A 193 28.31 -3.16 -40.07
C ALA A 193 27.85 -4.52 -39.57
N ASP A 194 28.57 -5.12 -38.61
CA ASP A 194 28.24 -6.43 -38.04
C ASP A 194 27.42 -6.33 -36.74
N GLY A 195 27.43 -5.16 -36.08
CA GLY A 195 26.79 -4.92 -34.80
C GLY A 195 25.37 -4.31 -34.93
N ILE A 196 24.53 -4.54 -33.91
CA ILE A 196 23.28 -3.79 -33.64
C ILE A 196 23.29 -3.43 -32.18
N ASP A 197 23.24 -2.13 -31.87
CA ASP A 197 23.40 -1.61 -30.53
C ASP A 197 22.05 -1.61 -29.76
N ALA A 198 21.88 -2.54 -28.84
CA ALA A 198 20.67 -2.65 -28.03
C ALA A 198 20.52 -1.45 -27.07
N ILE A 199 21.59 -0.84 -26.60
CA ILE A 199 21.52 0.34 -25.71
C ILE A 199 21.04 1.56 -26.49
N VAL A 200 21.49 1.76 -27.71
CA VAL A 200 20.99 2.84 -28.60
C VAL A 200 19.51 2.64 -28.92
N HIS A 201 19.09 1.39 -29.14
CA HIS A 201 17.67 1.08 -29.33
C HIS A 201 16.87 1.41 -28.06
N MET A 202 17.37 1.08 -26.86
CA MET A 202 16.71 1.41 -25.60
C MET A 202 16.63 2.94 -25.37
N GLY A 203 17.62 3.70 -25.83
CA GLY A 203 17.59 5.15 -25.81
C GLY A 203 16.38 5.75 -26.54
N ARG A 204 15.96 5.14 -27.64
CA ARG A 204 14.75 5.54 -28.39
C ARG A 204 13.46 5.21 -27.61
N VAL A 205 13.44 4.07 -26.91
CA VAL A 205 12.34 3.71 -26.01
C VAL A 205 12.24 4.71 -24.86
N LEU A 206 13.35 5.02 -24.19
CA LEU A 206 13.40 6.01 -23.11
C LEU A 206 12.90 7.39 -23.55
N ALA A 207 13.32 7.86 -24.73
CA ALA A 207 12.84 9.12 -25.28
C ALA A 207 11.30 9.12 -25.49
N ALA A 208 10.77 8.02 -26.03
CA ALA A 208 9.33 7.87 -26.25
C ALA A 208 8.53 7.74 -24.93
N LEU A 209 9.08 7.08 -23.91
CA LEU A 209 8.47 7.01 -22.57
C LEU A 209 8.47 8.40 -21.90
N GLY A 210 9.53 9.19 -22.08
CA GLY A 210 9.58 10.58 -21.60
C GLY A 210 8.54 11.47 -22.30
N ASP A 211 8.27 11.24 -23.61
CA ASP A 211 7.19 11.93 -24.32
C ASP A 211 5.82 11.51 -23.77
N LEU A 212 5.63 10.22 -23.50
CA LEU A 212 4.40 9.69 -22.91
C LEU A 212 4.14 10.29 -21.53
N ASP A 213 5.15 10.35 -20.63
CA ASP A 213 4.96 10.97 -19.33
C ASP A 213 4.53 12.43 -19.45
N ARG A 214 5.15 13.22 -20.35
CA ARG A 214 4.72 14.59 -20.62
C ARG A 214 3.26 14.68 -21.08
N GLN A 215 2.81 13.75 -21.91
CA GLN A 215 1.41 13.67 -22.35
C GLN A 215 0.48 13.32 -21.19
N LEU A 216 0.85 12.39 -20.34
CA LEU A 216 0.09 12.02 -19.13
C LEU A 216 -0.05 13.22 -18.19
N GLN A 217 1.05 13.95 -17.92
CA GLN A 217 1.01 15.12 -17.04
C GLN A 217 0.14 16.27 -17.61
N ALA A 218 0.06 16.41 -18.92
CA ALA A 218 -0.76 17.41 -19.60
C ALA A 218 -2.21 16.95 -19.86
N GLY A 219 -2.48 15.64 -19.72
CA GLY A 219 -3.74 15.00 -20.08
C GLY A 219 -4.80 15.02 -19.00
N ALA A 220 -5.59 13.93 -18.95
CA ALA A 220 -6.67 13.78 -18.00
C ALA A 220 -6.17 13.83 -16.55
N ARG A 221 -6.92 14.51 -15.70
CA ARG A 221 -6.59 14.69 -14.27
C ARG A 221 -7.77 14.24 -13.40
N HIS A 222 -7.48 13.38 -12.46
CA HIS A 222 -8.43 13.09 -11.39
C HIS A 222 -8.48 14.25 -10.39
N ALA A 223 -9.69 14.61 -9.92
CA ALA A 223 -9.90 15.80 -9.09
C ALA A 223 -9.05 15.85 -7.81
N ARG A 224 -8.78 14.68 -7.20
CA ARG A 224 -8.00 14.55 -5.95
C ARG A 224 -6.60 13.98 -6.15
N LEU A 225 -6.38 13.17 -7.20
CA LEU A 225 -5.13 12.44 -7.41
C LEU A 225 -4.20 13.11 -8.44
N GLY A 226 -4.70 14.12 -9.15
CA GLY A 226 -3.96 14.75 -10.24
C GLY A 226 -3.83 13.84 -11.46
N ALA A 227 -2.75 13.96 -12.21
CA ALA A 227 -2.48 13.18 -13.41
C ALA A 227 -1.89 11.82 -13.09
N ALA A 228 -2.02 10.87 -14.03
CA ALA A 228 -1.18 9.69 -14.09
C ALA A 228 0.29 10.08 -14.35
N SER A 229 1.23 9.19 -14.05
CA SER A 229 2.66 9.44 -14.26
C SER A 229 3.39 8.17 -14.66
N LEU A 230 4.55 8.32 -15.31
CA LEU A 230 5.40 7.21 -15.71
C LEU A 230 6.87 7.58 -15.48
N HIS A 231 7.66 6.62 -14.97
CA HIS A 231 9.09 6.79 -14.88
C HIS A 231 9.86 5.49 -15.17
N ALA A 232 11.10 5.63 -15.60
CA ALA A 232 12.05 4.54 -15.72
C ALA A 232 12.65 4.25 -14.34
N SER A 233 12.55 2.99 -13.88
CA SER A 233 12.99 2.60 -12.53
C SER A 233 14.40 2.06 -12.53
N THR A 234 14.70 1.10 -13.40
CA THR A 234 16.03 0.49 -13.52
C THR A 234 16.42 0.27 -14.98
N ILE A 235 17.71 0.35 -15.29
CA ILE A 235 18.23 0.04 -16.62
C ILE A 235 19.56 -0.70 -16.51
N SER A 236 19.76 -1.71 -17.36
CA SER A 236 21.03 -2.42 -17.48
C SER A 236 21.26 -2.91 -18.90
N GLY A 237 22.51 -2.88 -19.36
CA GLY A 237 22.86 -3.35 -20.71
C GLY A 237 24.36 -3.30 -20.98
N GLY A 238 24.79 -4.09 -22.00
CA GLY A 238 26.19 -4.23 -22.37
C GLY A 238 26.98 -5.15 -21.42
N ARG A 239 28.20 -5.51 -21.85
CA ARG A 239 29.12 -6.40 -21.11
C ARG A 239 30.49 -5.80 -20.94
N GLU A 240 31.00 -5.09 -21.98
CA GLU A 240 32.33 -4.50 -22.05
C GLU A 240 32.35 -3.31 -23.02
N LEU A 241 33.39 -2.49 -22.97
CA LEU A 241 33.50 -1.26 -23.76
C LEU A 241 33.78 -1.49 -25.23
N SER A 242 34.40 -2.60 -25.60
CA SER A 242 34.87 -2.86 -26.97
C SER A 242 33.90 -3.67 -27.83
N SER A 243 32.69 -3.90 -27.36
CA SER A 243 31.65 -4.70 -28.04
C SER A 243 30.33 -3.96 -28.18
N TYR A 244 29.63 -4.16 -29.30
CA TYR A 244 28.24 -3.76 -29.46
C TYR A 244 27.38 -4.55 -28.46
N PRO A 245 26.52 -3.91 -27.67
CA PRO A 245 25.64 -4.59 -26.72
C PRO A 245 24.51 -5.32 -27.46
N ASP A 246 24.34 -6.60 -27.16
CA ASP A 246 23.30 -7.45 -27.75
C ASP A 246 21.98 -7.43 -26.97
N ARG A 247 21.97 -6.85 -25.76
CA ARG A 247 20.78 -6.77 -24.90
C ARG A 247 20.84 -5.55 -23.99
N CYS A 248 19.67 -4.89 -23.82
CA CYS A 248 19.43 -3.90 -22.78
C CYS A 248 18.05 -4.14 -22.16
N VAL A 249 17.96 -4.01 -20.85
CA VAL A 249 16.75 -4.22 -20.04
C VAL A 249 16.40 -2.94 -19.34
N LEU A 250 15.14 -2.56 -19.40
CA LEU A 250 14.55 -1.42 -18.71
C LEU A 250 13.32 -1.89 -17.92
N GLN A 251 13.23 -1.48 -16.66
CA GLN A 251 12.00 -1.63 -15.89
C GLN A 251 11.39 -0.25 -15.67
N VAL A 252 10.06 -0.19 -15.80
CA VAL A 252 9.30 1.05 -15.71
C VAL A 252 8.15 0.90 -14.74
N GLU A 253 7.80 2.00 -14.07
CA GLU A 253 6.59 2.13 -13.27
C GLU A 253 5.66 3.18 -13.87
N ARG A 254 4.36 2.86 -13.93
CA ARG A 254 3.30 3.82 -14.22
C ARG A 254 2.35 3.91 -13.04
N ARG A 255 2.12 5.11 -12.53
CA ARG A 255 1.06 5.39 -11.57
C ARG A 255 -0.24 5.65 -12.32
N THR A 256 -1.27 4.88 -12.01
CA THR A 256 -2.59 4.94 -12.65
C THR A 256 -3.61 5.69 -11.79
N ILE A 257 -4.66 6.20 -12.43
CA ILE A 257 -5.78 6.88 -11.77
C ILE A 257 -7.10 6.13 -12.02
N PRO A 258 -8.13 6.29 -11.17
CA PRO A 258 -9.43 5.67 -11.38
C PRO A 258 -10.00 5.92 -12.79
N GLY A 259 -10.54 4.87 -13.40
CA GLY A 259 -11.05 4.88 -14.77
C GLY A 259 -10.05 4.37 -15.81
N GLU A 260 -8.76 4.20 -15.47
CA GLU A 260 -7.78 3.58 -16.37
C GLU A 260 -7.80 2.05 -16.21
N PRO A 261 -7.72 1.30 -17.34
CA PRO A 261 -7.68 -0.16 -17.28
C PRO A 261 -6.31 -0.66 -16.76
N GLU A 262 -6.28 -1.82 -16.12
CA GLU A 262 -5.04 -2.43 -15.62
C GLU A 262 -4.02 -2.74 -16.72
N THR A 263 -4.49 -2.92 -17.95
CA THR A 263 -3.67 -3.21 -19.13
C THR A 263 -3.04 -1.96 -19.77
N VAL A 264 -3.29 -0.76 -19.24
CA VAL A 264 -2.94 0.52 -19.90
C VAL A 264 -1.44 0.64 -20.18
N LEU A 265 -0.56 0.32 -19.23
CA LEU A 265 0.89 0.41 -19.42
C LEU A 265 1.38 -0.53 -20.53
N GLY A 266 0.90 -1.78 -20.52
CA GLY A 266 1.27 -2.75 -21.56
C GLY A 266 0.87 -2.30 -22.96
N ALA A 267 -0.32 -1.73 -23.11
CA ALA A 267 -0.82 -1.20 -24.38
C ALA A 267 -0.01 0.02 -24.86
N GLU A 268 0.31 0.94 -23.95
CA GLU A 268 1.12 2.13 -24.24
C GLU A 268 2.54 1.75 -24.70
N ILE A 269 3.20 0.83 -23.98
CA ILE A 269 4.54 0.34 -24.36
C ILE A 269 4.47 -0.39 -25.70
N ALA A 270 3.51 -1.30 -25.92
CA ALA A 270 3.38 -2.03 -27.16
C ALA A 270 3.20 -1.08 -28.37
N ALA A 271 2.43 -0.02 -28.22
CA ALA A 271 2.27 1.01 -29.26
C ALA A 271 3.60 1.75 -29.55
N ILE A 272 4.37 2.07 -28.53
CA ILE A 272 5.70 2.68 -28.67
C ILE A 272 6.63 1.74 -29.45
N LEU A 273 6.73 0.47 -29.03
CA LEU A 273 7.61 -0.51 -29.66
C LEU A 273 7.22 -0.76 -31.12
N ALA A 274 5.93 -0.88 -31.43
CA ALA A 274 5.43 -1.06 -32.78
C ALA A 274 5.80 0.13 -33.70
N ARG A 275 5.68 1.37 -33.21
CA ARG A 275 6.06 2.57 -33.97
C ARG A 275 7.56 2.62 -34.23
N LEU A 276 8.39 2.25 -33.24
CA LEU A 276 9.86 2.23 -33.41
C LEU A 276 10.29 1.14 -34.39
N ALA A 277 9.68 -0.06 -34.36
CA ALA A 277 9.95 -1.14 -35.28
C ALA A 277 9.52 -0.79 -36.74
N ALA A 278 8.42 -0.07 -36.90
CA ALA A 278 8.00 0.41 -38.22
C ALA A 278 8.96 1.45 -38.82
N ALA A 279 9.64 2.23 -37.98
CA ALA A 279 10.61 3.23 -38.42
C ALA A 279 12.00 2.68 -38.69
N ASP A 280 12.36 1.55 -38.08
CA ASP A 280 13.67 0.91 -38.20
C ASP A 280 13.56 -0.62 -38.19
N PRO A 281 13.78 -1.27 -39.34
CA PRO A 281 13.71 -2.74 -39.47
C PRO A 281 14.72 -3.50 -38.59
N ALA A 282 15.80 -2.84 -38.10
CA ALA A 282 16.77 -3.43 -37.23
C ALA A 282 16.33 -3.35 -35.74
N PHE A 283 15.32 -2.54 -35.42
CA PHE A 283 14.80 -2.41 -34.05
C PHE A 283 14.03 -3.66 -33.63
N THR A 284 14.49 -4.28 -32.57
CA THR A 284 13.82 -5.43 -31.97
C THR A 284 13.68 -5.21 -30.46
N ALA A 285 12.43 -5.31 -29.97
CA ALA A 285 12.15 -5.18 -28.54
C ALA A 285 10.93 -6.00 -28.14
N THR A 286 10.90 -6.40 -26.89
CA THR A 286 9.75 -7.07 -26.25
C THR A 286 9.36 -6.34 -24.96
N THR A 287 8.11 -6.51 -24.55
CA THR A 287 7.64 -6.04 -23.23
C THR A 287 6.94 -7.16 -22.49
N THR A 288 7.10 -7.17 -21.16
CA THR A 288 6.44 -8.12 -20.25
C THR A 288 5.87 -7.33 -19.07
N SER A 289 4.59 -7.53 -18.77
CA SER A 289 4.01 -7.02 -17.52
C SER A 289 4.58 -7.81 -16.35
N LEU A 290 5.09 -7.11 -15.35
CA LEU A 290 5.67 -7.73 -14.15
C LEU A 290 4.63 -7.81 -13.03
N PHE A 291 3.94 -6.71 -12.73
CA PHE A 291 2.97 -6.62 -11.67
C PHE A 291 2.03 -5.42 -11.89
N THR A 292 0.78 -5.55 -11.43
CA THR A 292 -0.20 -4.45 -11.52
C THR A 292 -1.12 -4.49 -10.30
N ARG A 293 -1.41 -3.31 -9.78
CA ARG A 293 -2.46 -3.08 -8.77
C ARG A 293 -3.36 -1.94 -9.22
N PRO A 294 -4.69 -2.13 -9.25
CA PRO A 294 -5.61 -1.12 -9.77
C PRO A 294 -5.67 0.12 -8.86
N PRO A 295 -5.96 1.30 -9.42
CA PRO A 295 -6.37 2.45 -8.62
C PRO A 295 -7.76 2.19 -8.05
N TYR A 296 -8.12 2.96 -7.02
CA TYR A 296 -9.42 2.82 -6.39
C TYR A 296 -10.04 4.16 -6.00
N GLU A 297 -11.35 4.26 -6.08
CA GLU A 297 -12.16 5.33 -5.51
C GLU A 297 -13.48 4.75 -5.01
N ILE A 298 -13.85 5.07 -3.76
CA ILE A 298 -15.17 4.72 -3.22
C ILE A 298 -16.26 5.56 -3.88
N GLU A 299 -17.44 4.99 -4.12
CA GLU A 299 -18.55 5.73 -4.70
C GLU A 299 -18.92 6.97 -3.88
N ALA A 300 -19.14 8.11 -4.57
CA ALA A 300 -19.41 9.39 -3.94
C ALA A 300 -20.71 9.37 -3.08
N SER A 301 -21.66 8.49 -3.40
CA SER A 301 -22.91 8.28 -2.67
C SER A 301 -22.77 7.42 -1.42
N HIS A 302 -21.62 6.76 -1.21
CA HIS A 302 -21.43 5.83 -0.09
C HIS A 302 -21.44 6.57 1.26
N ALA A 303 -22.16 6.03 2.25
CA ALA A 303 -22.39 6.71 3.53
C ALA A 303 -21.16 6.78 4.44
N LEU A 304 -20.18 5.85 4.27
CA LEU A 304 -19.05 5.73 5.19
C LEU A 304 -18.15 6.98 5.25
N PRO A 305 -17.79 7.67 4.13
CA PRO A 305 -16.97 8.88 4.19
C PRO A 305 -17.59 9.99 5.04
N ALA A 306 -18.87 10.24 4.88
CA ALA A 306 -19.58 11.26 5.65
C ALA A 306 -19.67 10.92 7.14
N LEU A 307 -19.94 9.65 7.45
CA LEU A 307 -20.04 9.14 8.83
C LEU A 307 -18.70 9.21 9.54
N LEU A 308 -17.63 8.71 8.92
CA LEU A 308 -16.29 8.79 9.48
C LEU A 308 -15.81 10.25 9.62
N GLY A 309 -16.06 11.10 8.62
CA GLY A 309 -15.71 12.51 8.69
C GLY A 309 -16.40 13.24 9.86
N ALA A 310 -17.65 12.91 10.16
CA ALA A 310 -18.35 13.44 11.33
C ALA A 310 -17.73 12.94 12.64
N ALA A 311 -17.42 11.64 12.75
CA ALA A 311 -16.77 11.05 13.92
C ALA A 311 -15.37 11.62 14.14
N ALA A 312 -14.57 11.78 13.08
CA ALA A 312 -13.23 12.37 13.15
C ALA A 312 -13.27 13.83 13.61
N ARG A 313 -14.18 14.64 13.08
CA ARG A 313 -14.36 16.03 13.57
C ARG A 313 -14.77 16.08 15.05
N ALA A 314 -15.63 15.16 15.49
CA ALA A 314 -15.99 15.06 16.91
C ALA A 314 -14.80 14.65 17.80
N ALA A 315 -13.83 13.92 17.24
CA ALA A 315 -12.54 13.57 17.90
C ALA A 315 -11.50 14.70 17.79
N GLY A 316 -11.85 15.87 17.24
CA GLY A 316 -10.96 17.03 17.11
C GLY A 316 -10.06 17.03 15.87
N CYS A 317 -10.37 16.19 14.86
CA CYS A 317 -9.63 16.15 13.61
C CYS A 317 -10.20 17.19 12.61
N ARG A 318 -9.37 17.62 11.65
CA ARG A 318 -9.83 18.45 10.52
C ARG A 318 -10.75 17.63 9.60
N ALA A 319 -10.38 16.40 9.29
CA ALA A 319 -11.13 15.42 8.52
C ALA A 319 -11.58 15.93 7.13
N SER A 320 -10.63 16.48 6.36
CA SER A 320 -10.88 16.84 4.96
C SER A 320 -11.05 15.58 4.11
N THR A 321 -11.73 15.68 2.97
CA THR A 321 -11.83 14.60 2.00
C THR A 321 -10.70 14.70 0.98
N ILE A 322 -9.81 13.71 0.94
CA ILE A 322 -8.59 13.72 0.13
C ILE A 322 -8.46 12.47 -0.75
N GLY A 323 -7.42 12.43 -1.58
CA GLY A 323 -6.93 11.24 -2.28
C GLY A 323 -5.46 11.01 -1.97
N MET A 324 -5.01 9.75 -1.97
CA MET A 324 -3.64 9.36 -1.68
C MET A 324 -2.88 9.02 -2.96
N SER A 325 -1.62 9.47 -3.03
CA SER A 325 -0.77 9.23 -4.21
C SER A 325 -0.16 7.83 -4.24
N PHE A 326 -0.09 7.15 -3.10
CA PHE A 326 0.36 5.76 -2.97
C PHE A 326 -0.83 4.79 -3.11
N TRP A 327 -0.52 3.53 -3.35
CA TRP A 327 -1.49 2.45 -3.41
C TRP A 327 -1.68 1.83 -2.03
N THR A 328 -2.82 1.16 -1.79
CA THR A 328 -3.11 0.45 -0.54
C THR A 328 -4.03 -0.75 -0.74
N ASP A 329 -4.13 -1.60 0.25
CA ASP A 329 -5.03 -2.77 0.28
C ASP A 329 -6.53 -2.43 0.11
N ALA A 330 -6.92 -1.15 0.19
CA ALA A 330 -8.31 -0.74 -0.05
C ALA A 330 -8.81 -1.15 -1.45
N ALA A 331 -7.92 -1.18 -2.45
CA ALA A 331 -8.27 -1.67 -3.79
C ALA A 331 -8.57 -3.19 -3.80
N VAL A 332 -7.85 -3.98 -3.02
CA VAL A 332 -8.09 -5.44 -2.89
C VAL A 332 -9.43 -5.69 -2.21
N LEU A 333 -9.70 -4.99 -1.10
CA LEU A 333 -10.98 -5.07 -0.38
C LEU A 333 -12.14 -4.69 -1.31
N ALA A 334 -12.01 -3.59 -2.02
CA ALA A 334 -13.03 -3.10 -2.95
C ALA A 334 -13.28 -4.05 -4.12
N GLY A 335 -12.23 -4.63 -4.70
CA GLY A 335 -12.32 -5.66 -5.75
C GLY A 335 -13.09 -6.90 -5.30
N ALA A 336 -13.12 -7.18 -3.98
CA ALA A 336 -13.91 -8.24 -3.38
C ALA A 336 -15.31 -7.80 -2.91
N GLY A 337 -15.75 -6.59 -3.27
CA GLY A 337 -17.08 -6.06 -2.93
C GLY A 337 -17.18 -5.48 -1.51
N ILE A 338 -16.06 -5.06 -0.92
CA ILE A 338 -15.99 -4.35 0.36
C ILE A 338 -15.61 -2.88 0.09
N PRO A 339 -16.57 -1.97 -0.12
CA PRO A 339 -16.28 -0.55 -0.34
C PRO A 339 -15.46 0.01 0.81
N SER A 340 -14.28 0.56 0.51
CA SER A 340 -13.31 0.92 1.53
C SER A 340 -12.85 2.37 1.40
N LEU A 341 -12.27 2.92 2.45
CA LEU A 341 -11.58 4.21 2.45
C LEU A 341 -10.38 4.13 3.39
N LEU A 342 -9.54 5.18 3.41
CA LEU A 342 -8.37 5.22 4.28
C LEU A 342 -8.54 6.28 5.36
N PHE A 343 -8.06 5.96 6.56
CA PHE A 343 -8.03 6.91 7.66
C PHE A 343 -7.04 6.47 8.74
N GLY A 344 -6.00 7.25 8.95
CA GLY A 344 -5.00 6.92 9.96
C GLY A 344 -4.23 8.12 10.49
N PRO A 345 -3.33 7.88 11.47
CA PRO A 345 -2.62 8.91 12.20
C PRO A 345 -1.69 9.78 11.36
N THR A 346 -1.28 10.90 11.96
CA THR A 346 -0.29 11.84 11.41
C THR A 346 1.11 11.44 11.83
N GLY A 347 2.04 11.50 10.90
CA GLY A 347 3.43 11.19 11.17
C GLY A 347 4.37 11.75 10.10
N GLY A 348 5.57 11.21 10.04
CA GLY A 348 6.57 11.58 9.05
C GLY A 348 7.64 10.52 8.88
N GLY A 349 8.32 10.57 7.73
CA GLY A 349 9.45 9.70 7.46
C GLY A 349 9.08 8.31 6.91
N LEU A 350 7.99 8.20 6.14
CA LEU A 350 7.65 6.97 5.40
C LEU A 350 8.88 6.45 4.66
N HIS A 351 9.25 5.19 4.91
CA HIS A 351 10.41 4.49 4.32
C HIS A 351 11.78 5.16 4.53
N SER A 352 11.87 6.21 5.35
CA SER A 352 13.13 6.91 5.63
C SER A 352 13.87 6.35 6.85
N VAL A 353 15.06 6.88 7.11
CA VAL A 353 15.89 6.50 8.28
C VAL A 353 15.40 7.11 9.59
N GLU A 354 14.50 8.08 9.56
CA GLU A 354 13.82 8.63 10.73
C GLU A 354 12.31 8.62 10.48
N GLU A 355 11.62 7.68 11.11
CA GLU A 355 10.18 7.51 11.04
C GLU A 355 9.56 7.79 12.41
N TRP A 356 8.44 8.51 12.42
CA TRP A 356 7.75 8.89 13.65
C TRP A 356 6.24 9.08 13.43
N VAL A 357 5.47 8.93 14.51
CA VAL A 357 4.03 9.24 14.56
C VAL A 357 3.70 10.20 15.70
N ASP A 358 2.76 11.11 15.50
CA ASP A 358 2.21 11.98 16.55
C ASP A 358 1.24 11.18 17.45
N LEU A 359 1.53 11.09 18.74
CA LEU A 359 0.73 10.30 19.68
C LEU A 359 -0.67 10.88 19.93
N THR A 360 -0.86 12.19 19.76
CA THR A 360 -2.19 12.79 19.86
C THR A 360 -3.06 12.34 18.70
N SER A 361 -2.49 12.30 17.51
CA SER A 361 -3.21 11.81 16.32
C SER A 361 -3.59 10.34 16.42
N VAL A 362 -2.76 9.50 17.05
CA VAL A 362 -3.09 8.08 17.29
C VAL A 362 -4.31 7.94 18.19
N ARG A 363 -4.40 8.74 19.27
CA ARG A 363 -5.59 8.76 20.15
C ARG A 363 -6.83 9.26 19.42
N GLN A 364 -6.71 10.34 18.63
CA GLN A 364 -7.81 10.88 17.84
C GLN A 364 -8.29 9.88 16.78
N CYS A 365 -7.38 9.18 16.12
CA CYS A 365 -7.71 8.11 15.18
C CYS A 365 -8.52 7.01 15.87
N ARG A 366 -8.05 6.49 17.01
CA ARG A 366 -8.79 5.52 17.84
C ARG A 366 -10.21 5.99 18.15
N ASP A 367 -10.36 7.22 18.62
CA ASP A 367 -11.66 7.75 19.04
C ASP A 367 -12.62 7.90 17.87
N ALA A 368 -12.13 8.37 16.71
CA ALA A 368 -12.90 8.46 15.49
C ALA A 368 -13.35 7.08 14.98
N LEU A 369 -12.44 6.09 14.98
CA LEU A 369 -12.75 4.73 14.58
C LEU A 369 -13.77 4.08 15.52
N ALA A 370 -13.64 4.23 16.86
CA ALA A 370 -14.57 3.70 17.83
C ALA A 370 -16.00 4.27 17.63
N ALA A 371 -16.09 5.60 17.43
CA ALA A 371 -17.37 6.25 17.13
C ALA A 371 -17.97 5.78 15.80
N THR A 372 -17.12 5.60 14.78
CA THR A 372 -17.56 5.11 13.46
C THR A 372 -18.09 3.67 13.54
N VAL A 373 -17.39 2.77 14.25
CA VAL A 373 -17.82 1.39 14.47
C VAL A 373 -19.20 1.36 15.10
N ARG A 374 -19.43 2.11 16.20
CA ARG A 374 -20.75 2.18 16.86
C ARG A 374 -21.86 2.75 15.98
N ALA A 375 -21.51 3.72 15.15
CA ALA A 375 -22.50 4.37 14.27
C ALA A 375 -22.83 3.55 13.02
N TRP A 376 -21.89 2.75 12.52
CA TRP A 376 -22.06 1.91 11.34
C TRP A 376 -22.70 0.57 11.65
N CYS A 377 -22.22 -0.13 12.68
CA CYS A 377 -22.70 -1.46 13.08
C CYS A 377 -24.05 -1.37 13.84
N ARG A 378 -25.12 -1.18 13.08
CA ARG A 378 -26.50 -1.04 13.57
C ARG A 378 -27.45 -1.93 12.79
#